data_d5a7a3641590e8fccc2beb2072deaea3
#
_entry.id   d5a7a3641590e8fccc2beb2072deaea3
#
_cell.length_a   1.000
_cell.length_b   1.000
_cell.length_c   1.000
_cell.angle_alpha   90.00
_cell.angle_beta   90.00
_cell.angle_gamma   90.00
#
_symmetry.space_group_name_H-M   'P 1'
#
loop_
_entity.id
_entity.type
_entity.pdbx_description
1 polymer ?
#
loop_
_entity_poly.entity_id
_entity_poly.type
_entity_poly.pdbx_seq_one_letter_code
_entity_poly.pdbx_strand_id
1 'polypeptide(L)'
;MKIKKLLKNGLSLFLTFIVMSSILDFVRRPVVPEEINKITLQDLQGNTFSLESLDPNKPTLLYFWGTWCGYCRYTSPAINSLAKEGYQVVSVALRSGNEADVNDYLSKHDYHFTTVNDPKGEFAERWQMKS
;
A
#
# COMPACT_ATOMS: atom_id res chain seq x y z
N MET A 1 33.54 28.91 -23.64
CA MET A 1 34.24 28.19 -22.55
C MET A 1 33.43 28.11 -21.27
N LYS A 2 32.72 29.15 -20.85
CA LYS A 2 31.89 29.15 -19.62
C LYS A 2 30.72 28.19 -19.71
N ILE A 3 30.11 28.00 -20.87
CA ILE A 3 28.96 27.11 -21.09
C ILE A 3 29.32 25.63 -20.89
N LYS A 4 30.47 25.19 -21.39
CA LYS A 4 30.94 23.79 -21.23
C LYS A 4 31.21 23.48 -19.78
N LYS A 5 31.76 24.39 -19.00
CA LYS A 5 32.01 24.25 -17.57
C LYS A 5 30.71 24.22 -16.77
N LEU A 6 29.76 25.06 -17.13
CA LEU A 6 28.41 25.07 -16.52
C LEU A 6 27.64 23.78 -16.82
N LEU A 7 27.69 23.30 -18.07
CA LEU A 7 27.07 22.04 -18.47
C LEU A 7 27.70 20.83 -17.74
N LYS A 8 29.01 20.81 -17.61
CA LYS A 8 29.74 19.75 -16.88
C LYS A 8 29.37 19.76 -15.39
N ASN A 9 29.31 20.92 -14.77
CA ASN A 9 28.91 21.07 -13.37
C ASN A 9 27.43 20.72 -13.17
N GLY A 10 26.53 21.12 -14.07
CA GLY A 10 25.12 20.77 -14.03
C GLY A 10 24.88 19.29 -14.18
N LEU A 11 25.63 18.63 -15.09
CA LEU A 11 25.55 17.18 -15.28
C LEU A 11 26.05 16.43 -14.03
N SER A 12 27.16 16.89 -13.43
CA SER A 12 27.70 16.31 -12.20
C SER A 12 26.71 16.42 -11.04
N LEU A 13 26.08 17.60 -10.86
CA LEU A 13 25.04 17.81 -9.83
C LEU A 13 23.82 16.93 -10.06
N PHE A 14 23.40 16.78 -11.31
CA PHE A 14 22.27 15.94 -11.69
C PHE A 14 22.52 14.47 -11.40
N LEU A 15 23.71 13.97 -11.75
CA LEU A 15 24.14 12.59 -11.47
C LEU A 15 24.22 12.34 -9.94
N THR A 16 24.75 13.30 -9.19
CA THR A 16 24.81 13.23 -7.72
C THR A 16 23.40 13.14 -7.14
N PHE A 17 22.46 13.96 -7.65
CA PHE A 17 21.06 13.96 -7.22
C PHE A 17 20.38 12.60 -7.49
N ILE A 18 20.59 12.02 -8.68
CA ILE A 18 20.03 10.71 -9.03
C ILE A 18 20.59 9.62 -8.10
N VAL A 19 21.89 9.60 -7.85
CA VAL A 19 22.54 8.63 -6.96
C VAL A 19 22.00 8.77 -5.53
N MET A 20 21.91 9.99 -5.02
CA MET A 20 21.34 10.24 -3.67
C MET A 20 19.88 9.83 -3.58
N SER A 21 19.06 10.12 -4.59
CA SER A 21 17.65 9.70 -4.63
C SER A 21 17.53 8.19 -4.64
N SER A 22 18.36 7.50 -5.42
CA SER A 22 18.37 6.02 -5.49
C SER A 22 18.76 5.39 -4.15
N ILE A 23 19.76 5.97 -3.47
CA ILE A 23 20.18 5.50 -2.14
C ILE A 23 19.08 5.72 -1.11
N LEU A 24 18.43 6.89 -1.12
CA LEU A 24 17.31 7.19 -0.21
C LEU A 24 16.13 6.25 -0.47
N ASP A 25 15.80 5.96 -1.70
CA ASP A 25 14.73 5.02 -2.06
C ASP A 25 15.06 3.61 -1.59
N PHE A 26 16.32 3.20 -1.75
CA PHE A 26 16.78 1.88 -1.27
C PHE A 26 16.69 1.76 0.27
N VAL A 27 17.11 2.81 0.98
CA VAL A 27 17.05 2.84 2.46
C VAL A 27 15.61 2.91 2.97
N ARG A 28 14.73 3.58 2.23
CA ARG A 28 13.31 3.74 2.62
C ARG A 28 12.42 2.58 2.19
N ARG A 29 12.94 1.60 1.45
CA ARG A 29 12.14 0.43 1.07
C ARG A 29 11.59 -0.24 2.33
N PRO A 30 10.27 -0.37 2.45
CA PRO A 30 9.70 -1.11 3.56
C PRO A 30 10.16 -2.56 3.46
N VAL A 31 10.81 -3.04 4.51
CA VAL A 31 11.13 -4.46 4.63
C VAL A 31 9.85 -5.13 5.12
N VAL A 32 9.28 -5.97 4.26
CA VAL A 32 8.14 -6.80 4.66
C VAL A 32 8.70 -7.98 5.45
N PRO A 33 8.42 -8.09 6.75
CA PRO A 33 8.86 -9.26 7.52
C PRO A 33 8.21 -10.53 6.99
N GLU A 34 9.00 -11.58 6.79
CA GLU A 34 8.48 -12.88 6.28
C GLU A 34 7.39 -13.47 7.19
N GLU A 35 7.46 -13.20 8.49
CA GLU A 35 6.49 -13.68 9.48
C GLU A 35 5.07 -13.19 9.21
N ILE A 36 4.91 -12.05 8.53
CA ILE A 36 3.60 -11.47 8.24
C ILE A 36 2.82 -12.33 7.23
N ASN A 37 3.51 -13.00 6.33
CA ASN A 37 2.86 -13.89 5.36
C ASN A 37 2.14 -15.06 6.03
N LYS A 38 2.58 -15.45 7.22
CA LYS A 38 2.02 -16.57 8.00
C LYS A 38 0.87 -16.17 8.91
N ILE A 39 0.63 -14.88 9.09
CA ILE A 39 -0.44 -14.39 9.97
C ILE A 39 -1.79 -14.68 9.32
N THR A 40 -2.69 -15.26 10.11
CA THR A 40 -4.09 -15.45 9.69
C THR A 40 -4.82 -14.11 9.74
N LEU A 41 -5.37 -13.71 8.62
CA LEU A 41 -6.16 -12.50 8.47
C LEU A 41 -7.64 -12.87 8.34
N GLN A 42 -8.51 -12.00 8.83
CA GLN A 42 -9.94 -12.14 8.70
C GLN A 42 -10.50 -10.94 7.92
N ASP A 43 -11.25 -11.23 6.87
CA ASP A 43 -11.93 -10.18 6.11
C ASP A 43 -13.23 -9.74 6.79
N LEU A 44 -13.91 -8.76 6.21
CA LEU A 44 -15.17 -8.22 6.76
C LEU A 44 -16.33 -9.21 6.71
N GLN A 45 -16.25 -10.25 5.89
CA GLN A 45 -17.27 -11.31 5.78
C GLN A 45 -17.01 -12.48 6.74
N GLY A 46 -15.95 -12.41 7.53
CA GLY A 46 -15.58 -13.46 8.48
C GLY A 46 -14.73 -14.58 7.91
N ASN A 47 -14.33 -14.50 6.65
CA ASN A 47 -13.45 -15.47 6.02
C ASN A 47 -12.01 -15.28 6.51
N THR A 48 -11.36 -16.38 6.90
CA THR A 48 -9.96 -16.35 7.31
C THR A 48 -9.06 -16.76 6.15
N PHE A 49 -7.95 -16.06 6.02
CA PHE A 49 -6.94 -16.35 5.01
C PHE A 49 -5.56 -15.90 5.49
N SER A 50 -4.51 -16.38 4.84
CA SER A 50 -3.15 -15.85 5.02
C SER A 50 -2.60 -15.38 3.68
N LEU A 51 -1.60 -14.53 3.69
CA LEU A 51 -0.98 -14.08 2.44
C LEU A 51 -0.30 -15.22 1.69
N GLU A 52 0.16 -16.26 2.41
CA GLU A 52 0.70 -17.48 1.80
C GLU A 52 -0.35 -18.33 1.09
N SER A 53 -1.61 -18.22 1.51
CA SER A 53 -2.72 -19.00 0.90
C SER A 53 -3.19 -18.40 -0.43
N LEU A 54 -2.75 -17.20 -0.77
CA LEU A 54 -3.05 -16.56 -2.04
C LEU A 54 -2.24 -17.21 -3.17
N ASP A 55 -2.71 -17.02 -4.41
CA ASP A 55 -2.06 -17.60 -5.58
C ASP A 55 -0.61 -17.11 -5.71
N PRO A 56 0.41 -17.99 -5.57
CA PRO A 56 1.80 -17.58 -5.65
C PRO A 56 2.24 -17.15 -7.07
N ASN A 57 1.45 -17.50 -8.10
CA ASN A 57 1.74 -17.13 -9.47
C ASN A 57 1.26 -15.71 -9.84
N LYS A 58 0.51 -15.08 -8.94
CA LYS A 58 -0.01 -13.73 -9.13
C LYS A 58 0.56 -12.78 -8.08
N PRO A 59 0.96 -11.57 -8.47
CA PRO A 59 1.36 -10.57 -7.48
C PRO A 59 0.16 -10.16 -6.64
N THR A 60 0.39 -9.95 -5.34
CA THR A 60 -0.63 -9.46 -4.41
C THR A 60 -0.37 -7.99 -4.13
N LEU A 61 -1.38 -7.16 -4.37
CA LEU A 61 -1.35 -5.76 -4.04
C LEU A 61 -1.92 -5.56 -2.64
N LEU A 62 -1.10 -5.05 -1.72
CA LEU A 62 -1.54 -4.63 -0.40
C LEU A 62 -1.83 -3.14 -0.43
N TYR A 63 -3.05 -2.78 -0.08
CA TYR A 63 -3.52 -1.40 -0.10
C TYR A 63 -3.93 -0.96 1.30
N PHE A 64 -3.17 -0.04 1.89
CA PHE A 64 -3.50 0.55 3.18
C PHE A 64 -4.27 1.85 2.94
N TRP A 65 -5.44 1.98 3.56
CA TRP A 65 -6.33 3.13 3.38
C TRP A 65 -7.09 3.45 4.65
N GLY A 66 -7.79 4.55 4.66
CA GLY A 66 -8.65 4.94 5.77
C GLY A 66 -9.80 5.82 5.31
N THR A 67 -10.91 5.77 6.03
CA THR A 67 -12.08 6.62 5.75
C THR A 67 -11.75 8.12 5.92
N TRP A 68 -10.74 8.42 6.71
CA TRP A 68 -10.21 9.77 6.97
C TRP A 68 -9.18 10.24 5.95
N CYS A 69 -8.74 9.37 5.07
CA CYS A 69 -7.65 9.64 4.12
C CYS A 69 -8.18 10.33 2.87
N GLY A 70 -7.83 11.60 2.68
CA GLY A 70 -8.24 12.37 1.51
C GLY A 70 -7.70 11.84 0.19
N TYR A 71 -6.45 11.38 0.16
CA TYR A 71 -5.83 10.76 -1.02
C TYR A 71 -6.50 9.46 -1.43
N CYS A 72 -7.02 8.71 -0.48
CA CYS A 72 -7.66 7.42 -0.75
C CYS A 72 -8.93 7.56 -1.59
N ARG A 73 -9.57 8.72 -1.57
CA ARG A 73 -10.72 9.00 -2.44
C ARG A 73 -10.37 8.97 -3.93
N TYR A 74 -9.12 9.28 -4.26
CA TYR A 74 -8.62 9.28 -5.64
C TYR A 74 -8.02 7.94 -6.02
N THR A 75 -7.36 7.25 -5.10
CA THR A 75 -6.67 5.98 -5.35
C THR A 75 -7.59 4.77 -5.25
N SER A 76 -8.55 4.77 -4.33
CA SER A 76 -9.45 3.63 -4.10
C SER A 76 -10.24 3.21 -5.34
N PRO A 77 -10.78 4.12 -6.18
CA PRO A 77 -11.45 3.69 -7.42
C PRO A 77 -10.53 2.92 -8.36
N ALA A 78 -9.27 3.33 -8.50
CA ALA A 78 -8.30 2.64 -9.32
C ALA A 78 -7.98 1.24 -8.76
N ILE A 79 -7.80 1.13 -7.46
CA ILE A 79 -7.57 -0.16 -6.77
C ILE A 79 -8.77 -1.09 -6.94
N ASN A 80 -9.99 -0.55 -6.81
CA ASN A 80 -11.22 -1.31 -7.03
C ASN A 80 -11.33 -1.83 -8.47
N SER A 81 -10.94 -1.03 -9.46
CA SER A 81 -10.88 -1.45 -10.86
C SER A 81 -9.90 -2.60 -11.06
N LEU A 82 -8.74 -2.56 -10.45
CA LEU A 82 -7.76 -3.65 -10.49
C LEU A 82 -8.33 -4.93 -9.88
N ALA A 83 -9.04 -4.84 -8.76
CA ALA A 83 -9.69 -5.99 -8.14
C ALA A 83 -10.75 -6.60 -9.07
N LYS A 84 -11.53 -5.80 -9.76
CA LYS A 84 -12.54 -6.25 -10.75
C LYS A 84 -11.90 -6.93 -11.97
N GLU A 85 -10.70 -6.51 -12.36
CA GLU A 85 -9.95 -7.12 -13.47
C GLU A 85 -9.32 -8.47 -13.11
N GLY A 86 -9.40 -8.90 -11.85
CA GLY A 86 -8.90 -10.19 -11.39
C GLY A 86 -7.55 -10.16 -10.68
N TYR A 87 -7.00 -8.99 -10.43
CA TYR A 87 -5.78 -8.85 -9.63
C TYR A 87 -6.05 -9.20 -8.16
N GLN A 88 -5.09 -9.83 -7.51
CA GLN A 88 -5.16 -10.10 -6.08
C GLN A 88 -4.94 -8.81 -5.29
N VAL A 89 -6.01 -8.27 -4.72
CA VAL A 89 -5.96 -7.05 -3.91
C VAL A 89 -6.40 -7.40 -2.50
N VAL A 90 -5.57 -7.07 -1.52
CA VAL A 90 -5.90 -7.13 -0.11
C VAL A 90 -5.77 -5.73 0.45
N SER A 91 -6.86 -5.17 0.92
CA SER A 91 -6.85 -3.85 1.53
C SER A 91 -6.91 -3.94 3.04
N VAL A 92 -6.30 -2.99 3.71
CA VAL A 92 -6.31 -2.85 5.17
C VAL A 92 -6.89 -1.49 5.51
N ALA A 93 -8.04 -1.49 6.19
CA ALA A 93 -8.70 -0.27 6.65
C ALA A 93 -8.09 0.16 7.99
N LEU A 94 -7.29 1.22 7.96
CA LEU A 94 -6.57 1.75 9.11
C LEU A 94 -7.45 2.72 9.90
N ARG A 95 -7.64 2.44 11.18
CA ARG A 95 -8.31 3.35 12.12
C ARG A 95 -9.59 3.95 11.56
N SER A 96 -10.37 3.13 10.89
CA SER A 96 -11.59 3.53 10.18
C SER A 96 -12.88 3.15 10.94
N GLY A 97 -12.77 2.76 12.17
CA GLY A 97 -13.87 2.37 13.02
C GLY A 97 -14.05 0.85 13.10
N ASN A 98 -15.25 0.41 13.46
CA ASN A 98 -15.57 -1.02 13.55
C ASN A 98 -15.89 -1.59 12.16
N GLU A 99 -16.17 -2.89 12.12
CA GLU A 99 -16.48 -3.59 10.86
C GLU A 99 -17.72 -3.01 10.15
N ALA A 100 -18.74 -2.62 10.91
CA ALA A 100 -19.95 -2.02 10.35
C ALA A 100 -19.66 -0.67 9.69
N ASP A 101 -18.82 0.15 10.31
CA ASP A 101 -18.42 1.46 9.76
C ASP A 101 -17.65 1.29 8.44
N VAL A 102 -16.74 0.33 8.38
CA VAL A 102 -15.96 0.04 7.19
C VAL A 102 -16.84 -0.53 6.08
N ASN A 103 -17.73 -1.45 6.40
CA ASN A 103 -18.70 -2.00 5.45
C ASN A 103 -19.61 -0.92 4.85
N ASP A 104 -20.09 -0.01 5.67
CA ASP A 104 -20.91 1.11 5.22
C ASP A 104 -20.16 2.00 4.22
N TYR A 105 -18.90 2.30 4.53
CA TYR A 105 -18.06 3.11 3.65
C TYR A 105 -17.83 2.42 2.30
N LEU A 106 -17.50 1.14 2.32
CA LEU A 106 -17.29 0.36 1.11
C LEU A 106 -18.56 0.28 0.25
N SER A 107 -19.70 0.07 0.89
CA SER A 107 -21.01 0.01 0.21
C SER A 107 -21.38 1.35 -0.43
N LYS A 108 -21.16 2.46 0.26
CA LYS A 108 -21.46 3.81 -0.26
C LYS A 108 -20.61 4.15 -1.49
N HIS A 109 -19.40 3.65 -1.56
CA HIS A 109 -18.48 3.91 -2.65
C HIS A 109 -18.45 2.81 -3.70
N ASP A 110 -19.21 1.73 -3.50
CA ASP A 110 -19.25 0.56 -4.40
C ASP A 110 -17.86 -0.09 -4.59
N TYR A 111 -17.12 -0.23 -3.50
CA TYR A 111 -15.81 -0.90 -3.49
C TYR A 111 -15.97 -2.36 -3.10
N HIS A 112 -15.37 -3.26 -3.89
CA HIS A 112 -15.52 -4.71 -3.76
C HIS A 112 -14.22 -5.46 -3.48
N PHE A 113 -13.12 -4.76 -3.21
CA PHE A 113 -11.86 -5.42 -2.87
C PHE A 113 -11.93 -6.05 -1.47
N THR A 114 -11.18 -7.15 -1.29
CA THR A 114 -11.04 -7.80 0.02
C THR A 114 -10.47 -6.84 1.05
N THR A 115 -11.12 -6.70 2.19
CA THR A 115 -10.74 -5.72 3.21
C THR A 115 -10.58 -6.37 4.58
N VAL A 116 -9.46 -6.08 5.22
CA VAL A 116 -9.16 -6.42 6.60
C VAL A 116 -9.32 -5.15 7.44
N ASN A 117 -10.05 -5.23 8.55
CA ASN A 117 -10.22 -4.08 9.44
C ASN A 117 -9.08 -4.04 10.47
N ASP A 118 -8.43 -2.88 10.58
CA ASP A 118 -7.37 -2.63 11.55
C ASP A 118 -7.71 -1.36 12.36
N PRO A 119 -8.68 -1.46 13.29
CA PRO A 119 -9.23 -0.27 13.97
C PRO A 119 -8.21 0.44 14.86
N LYS A 120 -7.21 -0.26 15.37
CA LYS A 120 -6.17 0.29 16.24
C LYS A 120 -4.85 0.57 15.53
N GLY A 121 -4.71 0.14 14.28
CA GLY A 121 -3.47 0.28 13.52
C GLY A 121 -2.36 -0.69 13.93
N GLU A 122 -2.68 -1.74 14.68
CA GLU A 122 -1.71 -2.73 15.16
C GLU A 122 -1.08 -3.53 14.02
N PHE A 123 -1.89 -3.88 13.03
CA PHE A 123 -1.41 -4.61 11.85
C PHE A 123 -0.46 -3.75 11.01
N ALA A 124 -0.79 -2.48 10.82
CA ALA A 124 0.08 -1.54 10.12
C ALA A 124 1.41 -1.33 10.83
N GLU A 125 1.41 -1.29 12.16
CA GLU A 125 2.65 -1.20 12.94
C GLU A 125 3.55 -2.41 12.73
N ARG A 126 2.97 -3.61 12.68
CA ARG A 126 3.72 -4.84 12.38
C ARG A 126 4.35 -4.80 10.99
N TRP A 127 3.71 -4.15 10.05
CA TRP A 127 4.21 -3.95 8.69
C TRP A 127 5.16 -2.76 8.59
N GLN A 128 5.47 -2.13 9.70
CA GLN A 128 6.34 -0.94 9.77
C GLN A 128 5.90 0.18 8.82
N MET A 129 4.59 0.27 8.61
CA MET A 129 4.02 1.36 7.82
C MET A 129 4.07 2.65 8.63
N LYS A 130 4.78 3.64 8.14
CA LYS A 130 4.85 4.97 8.73
C LYS A 130 3.83 5.87 8.04
N SER A 131 2.99 6.52 8.84
CA SER A 131 2.06 7.54 8.38
C SER A 131 2.79 8.84 8.04
#